data_5d04bedd254fc008bc1ce4daee97b7af
#
_entry.id   5d04bedd254fc008bc1ce4daee97b7af
#
_cell.length_a   1.000
_cell.length_b   1.000
_cell.length_c   1.000
_cell.angle_alpha   90.00
_cell.angle_beta   90.00
_cell.angle_gamma   90.00
#
_symmetry.space_group_name_H-M   'P 1'
#
loop_
_entity.id
_entity.type
_entity.pdbx_description
1 polymer ?
#
loop_
_entity_poly.entity_id
_entity_poly.type
_entity_poly.pdbx_seq_one_letter_code
_entity_poly.pdbx_strand_id
1 'polypeptide(L)'
;MAAPFSTFADPDLSLLEERLQARREQFALRTLRESPLSLIEGLPTRLIHQSLTGIQADEGSVWLAMDDSQVLVPAWNNGPDAARFVGRFRLPATQGITGMVFTGGLAACESEVCFHQRQNRELDRSLSVLTWAMLAVPFKFAGEIRGVITAVRLIRLHDLPGLSRMPESRAEFPPDYTPPPSFSIADLHAMETSAAAVGRLIDHRLTAWALGTEE
;
A
#
# COMPACT_ATOMS: atom_id res chain seq x y z
N MET A 1 34.77 -6.99 -30.07
CA MET A 1 34.73 -6.69 -28.62
C MET A 1 34.57 -5.19 -28.49
N ALA A 2 33.35 -4.73 -28.10
CA ALA A 2 33.13 -3.31 -27.83
C ALA A 2 33.80 -2.99 -26.48
N ALA A 3 34.59 -1.92 -26.43
CA ALA A 3 35.17 -1.43 -25.18
C ALA A 3 34.01 -1.02 -24.22
N PRO A 4 34.13 -1.36 -22.92
CA PRO A 4 33.16 -0.89 -21.95
C PRO A 4 33.21 0.65 -21.94
N PHE A 5 32.05 1.29 -22.08
CA PHE A 5 31.93 2.72 -21.85
C PHE A 5 32.38 3.01 -20.42
N SER A 6 33.54 3.62 -20.25
CA SER A 6 33.91 4.18 -18.97
C SER A 6 33.04 5.44 -18.75
N THR A 7 32.05 5.36 -17.90
CA THR A 7 31.39 6.54 -17.37
C THR A 7 32.38 7.29 -16.51
N PHE A 8 32.96 8.38 -17.04
CA PHE A 8 33.65 9.35 -16.20
C PHE A 8 32.61 9.96 -15.29
N ALA A 9 32.76 9.74 -13.98
CA ALA A 9 31.96 10.44 -13.00
C ALA A 9 32.30 11.94 -13.10
N ASP A 10 31.41 12.72 -13.69
CA ASP A 10 31.51 14.17 -13.69
C ASP A 10 31.09 14.68 -12.30
N PRO A 11 31.96 15.33 -11.53
CA PRO A 11 31.64 15.86 -10.21
C PRO A 11 30.46 16.84 -10.22
N ASP A 12 30.30 17.61 -11.29
CA ASP A 12 29.22 18.57 -11.43
C ASP A 12 27.87 17.87 -11.64
N LEU A 13 27.85 16.76 -12.38
CA LEU A 13 26.66 15.92 -12.55
C LEU A 13 26.27 15.23 -11.24
N SER A 14 27.24 14.72 -10.48
CA SER A 14 26.99 14.11 -9.17
C SER A 14 26.38 15.11 -8.19
N LEU A 15 26.90 16.34 -8.14
CA LEU A 15 26.36 17.41 -7.30
C LEU A 15 24.94 17.82 -7.73
N LEU A 16 24.66 17.83 -9.03
CA LEU A 16 23.33 18.12 -9.56
C LEU A 16 22.32 17.02 -9.18
N GLU A 17 22.73 15.76 -9.28
CA GLU A 17 21.91 14.61 -8.90
C GLU A 17 21.56 14.63 -7.42
N GLU A 18 22.53 14.90 -6.54
CA GLU A 18 22.30 15.04 -5.09
C GLU A 18 21.29 16.17 -4.79
N ARG A 19 21.46 17.34 -5.43
CA ARG A 19 20.54 18.48 -5.27
C ARG A 19 19.13 18.15 -5.77
N LEU A 20 19.01 17.47 -6.89
CA LEU A 20 17.72 17.05 -7.43
C LEU A 20 17.03 16.05 -6.50
N GLN A 21 17.78 15.07 -5.99
CA GLN A 21 17.26 14.10 -5.02
C GLN A 21 16.77 14.78 -3.75
N ALA A 22 17.55 15.69 -3.18
CA ALA A 22 17.16 16.45 -1.98
C ALA A 22 15.88 17.29 -2.23
N ARG A 23 15.75 17.91 -3.39
CA ARG A 23 14.51 18.64 -3.75
C ARG A 23 13.32 17.72 -3.92
N ARG A 24 13.47 16.59 -4.58
CA ARG A 24 12.42 15.56 -4.73
C ARG A 24 11.93 15.10 -3.35
N GLU A 25 12.84 14.80 -2.45
CA GLU A 25 12.52 14.40 -1.08
C GLU A 25 11.77 15.50 -0.33
N GLN A 26 12.23 16.73 -0.42
CA GLN A 26 11.56 17.89 0.20
C GLN A 26 10.12 18.04 -0.33
N PHE A 27 9.91 17.93 -1.66
CA PHE A 27 8.58 17.98 -2.24
C PHE A 27 7.71 16.80 -1.80
N ALA A 28 8.28 15.58 -1.75
CA ALA A 28 7.55 14.40 -1.28
C ALA A 28 7.06 14.58 0.16
N LEU A 29 7.94 14.99 1.08
CA LEU A 29 7.60 15.22 2.49
C LEU A 29 6.58 16.34 2.66
N ARG A 30 6.72 17.43 1.91
CA ARG A 30 5.76 18.53 1.92
C ARG A 30 4.38 18.03 1.46
N THR A 31 4.32 17.34 0.33
CA THR A 31 3.05 16.87 -0.25
C THR A 31 2.39 15.82 0.62
N LEU A 32 3.16 14.93 1.26
CA LEU A 32 2.63 13.99 2.26
C LEU A 32 1.94 14.70 3.43
N ARG A 33 2.43 15.87 3.85
CA ARG A 33 1.83 16.65 4.94
C ARG A 33 0.61 17.45 4.50
N GLU A 34 0.67 18.08 3.32
CA GLU A 34 -0.34 19.03 2.86
C GLU A 34 -1.48 18.37 2.07
N SER A 35 -1.17 17.41 1.21
CA SER A 35 -2.14 16.75 0.32
C SER A 35 -1.64 15.38 -0.14
N PRO A 36 -1.60 14.37 0.74
CA PRO A 36 -1.04 13.05 0.42
C PRO A 36 -1.73 12.37 -0.76
N LEU A 37 -3.02 12.64 -0.97
CA LEU A 37 -3.77 12.08 -2.10
C LEU A 37 -3.24 12.60 -3.45
N SER A 38 -2.77 13.84 -3.53
CA SER A 38 -2.26 14.42 -4.77
C SER A 38 -1.04 13.68 -5.35
N LEU A 39 -0.29 12.96 -4.51
CA LEU A 39 0.81 12.10 -4.97
C LEU A 39 0.34 10.91 -5.81
N ILE A 40 -0.82 10.37 -5.48
CA ILE A 40 -1.34 9.14 -6.08
C ILE A 40 -2.52 9.36 -7.02
N GLU A 41 -3.05 10.57 -7.15
CA GLU A 41 -4.16 10.88 -8.06
C GLU A 41 -3.85 10.60 -9.53
N GLY A 42 -4.91 10.29 -10.29
CA GLY A 42 -4.85 10.12 -11.73
C GLY A 42 -4.34 8.76 -12.17
N LEU A 43 -3.23 8.71 -12.91
CA LEU A 43 -2.68 7.47 -13.46
C LEU A 43 -2.24 6.46 -12.37
N PRO A 44 -1.58 6.87 -11.28
CA PRO A 44 -1.24 5.97 -10.19
C PRO A 44 -2.44 5.19 -9.63
N THR A 45 -3.52 5.87 -9.25
CA THR A 45 -4.72 5.21 -8.70
C THR A 45 -5.40 4.31 -9.72
N ARG A 46 -5.44 4.70 -11.00
CA ARG A 46 -6.00 3.84 -12.06
C ARG A 46 -5.19 2.56 -12.23
N LEU A 47 -3.86 2.64 -12.19
CA LEU A 47 -2.99 1.46 -12.28
C LEU A 47 -3.19 0.52 -11.10
N ILE A 48 -3.27 1.06 -9.87
CA ILE A 48 -3.55 0.27 -8.68
C ILE A 48 -4.92 -0.41 -8.81
N HIS A 49 -5.96 0.33 -9.18
CA HIS A 49 -7.31 -0.23 -9.35
C HIS A 49 -7.34 -1.35 -10.39
N GLN A 50 -6.66 -1.18 -11.53
CA GLN A 50 -6.56 -2.20 -12.56
C GLN A 50 -5.85 -3.45 -12.05
N SER A 51 -4.80 -3.29 -11.25
CA SER A 51 -4.07 -4.40 -10.65
C SER A 51 -4.93 -5.18 -9.66
N LEU A 52 -5.68 -4.47 -8.80
CA LEU A 52 -6.63 -5.09 -7.87
C LEU A 52 -7.69 -5.90 -8.59
N THR A 53 -8.23 -5.37 -9.68
CA THR A 53 -9.19 -6.09 -10.54
C THR A 53 -8.56 -7.33 -11.16
N GLY A 54 -7.30 -7.22 -11.64
CA GLY A 54 -6.58 -8.34 -12.27
C GLY A 54 -6.36 -9.52 -11.34
N ILE A 55 -6.14 -9.27 -10.05
CA ILE A 55 -5.97 -10.32 -9.02
C ILE A 55 -7.27 -10.68 -8.30
N GLN A 56 -8.40 -10.12 -8.75
CA GLN A 56 -9.72 -10.34 -8.16
C GLN A 56 -9.77 -10.03 -6.65
N ALA A 57 -9.12 -8.95 -6.22
CA ALA A 57 -9.26 -8.45 -4.86
C ALA A 57 -10.63 -7.78 -4.68
N ASP A 58 -11.23 -7.95 -3.51
CA ASP A 58 -12.49 -7.25 -3.18
C ASP A 58 -12.23 -5.76 -2.98
N GLU A 59 -11.17 -5.43 -2.25
CA GLU A 59 -10.75 -4.06 -1.97
C GLU A 59 -9.23 -3.96 -1.92
N GLY A 60 -8.74 -2.73 -2.08
CA GLY A 60 -7.34 -2.40 -1.85
C GLY A 60 -7.17 -0.98 -1.32
N SER A 61 -6.07 -0.76 -0.61
CA SER A 61 -5.74 0.54 -0.02
C SER A 61 -4.31 0.94 -0.32
N VAL A 62 -4.10 2.24 -0.42
CA VAL A 62 -2.76 2.85 -0.36
C VAL A 62 -2.61 3.50 1.01
N TRP A 63 -1.67 2.98 1.78
CA TRP A 63 -1.28 3.50 3.07
C TRP A 63 -0.02 4.35 2.91
N LEU A 64 -0.03 5.57 3.43
CA LEU A 64 1.13 6.46 3.40
C LEU A 64 1.62 6.72 4.82
N ALA A 65 2.94 6.76 4.97
CA ALA A 65 3.58 7.05 6.24
C ALA A 65 3.49 8.55 6.54
N MET A 66 3.02 8.86 7.73
CA MET A 66 2.83 10.20 8.26
C MET A 66 3.56 10.34 9.60
N ASP A 67 3.62 11.55 10.11
CA ASP A 67 4.16 11.85 11.45
C ASP A 67 5.57 11.23 11.64
N ASP A 68 6.50 11.59 10.78
CA ASP A 68 7.88 11.06 10.73
C ASP A 68 7.93 9.52 10.71
N SER A 69 7.04 8.93 9.91
CA SER A 69 6.92 7.48 9.70
C SER A 69 6.45 6.68 10.92
N GLN A 70 5.85 7.33 11.91
CA GLN A 70 5.30 6.66 13.08
C GLN A 70 3.90 6.08 12.85
N VAL A 71 3.16 6.61 11.87
CA VAL A 71 1.77 6.26 11.61
C VAL A 71 1.55 6.03 10.13
N LEU A 72 0.80 4.98 9.79
CA LEU A 72 0.27 4.72 8.45
C LEU A 72 -1.17 5.22 8.37
N VAL A 73 -1.46 6.03 7.37
CA VAL A 73 -2.80 6.57 7.11
C VAL A 73 -3.25 6.09 5.73
N PRO A 74 -4.45 5.52 5.59
CA PRO A 74 -4.99 5.15 4.29
C PRO A 74 -5.29 6.43 3.50
N ALA A 75 -4.54 6.68 2.44
CA ALA A 75 -4.73 7.82 1.56
C ALA A 75 -5.78 7.53 0.48
N TRP A 76 -5.98 6.25 0.14
CA TRP A 76 -6.95 5.82 -0.86
C TRP A 76 -7.41 4.39 -0.58
N ASN A 77 -8.66 4.12 -0.96
CA ASN A 77 -9.26 2.78 -0.98
C ASN A 77 -10.36 2.76 -2.04
N ASN A 78 -10.58 1.61 -2.69
CA ASN A 78 -11.61 1.44 -3.72
C ASN A 78 -12.91 0.81 -3.23
N GLY A 79 -13.01 0.48 -1.94
CA GLY A 79 -14.19 -0.14 -1.35
C GLY A 79 -15.31 0.83 -1.04
N PRO A 80 -16.54 0.32 -0.80
CA PRO A 80 -17.72 1.16 -0.55
C PRO A 80 -17.64 1.95 0.77
N ASP A 81 -16.87 1.46 1.74
CA ASP A 81 -16.70 2.08 3.05
C ASP A 81 -15.51 3.05 3.12
N ALA A 82 -14.83 3.34 2.01
CA ALA A 82 -13.64 4.18 1.96
C ALA A 82 -13.80 5.53 2.70
N ALA A 83 -14.94 6.20 2.53
CA ALA A 83 -15.22 7.49 3.18
C ALA A 83 -15.23 7.43 4.73
N ARG A 84 -15.38 6.24 5.32
CA ARG A 84 -15.41 6.06 6.77
C ARG A 84 -14.03 6.11 7.41
N PHE A 85 -12.97 5.74 6.67
CA PHE A 85 -11.64 5.56 7.26
C PHE A 85 -10.49 6.21 6.46
N VAL A 86 -10.62 6.46 5.16
CA VAL A 86 -9.57 7.12 4.36
C VAL A 86 -9.30 8.52 4.93
N GLY A 87 -8.03 8.83 5.15
CA GLY A 87 -7.55 10.07 5.76
C GLY A 87 -7.79 10.20 7.27
N ARG A 88 -8.52 9.27 7.88
CA ARG A 88 -8.95 9.36 9.31
C ARG A 88 -8.35 8.26 10.18
N PHE A 89 -8.35 7.02 9.69
CA PHE A 89 -7.80 5.91 10.43
C PHE A 89 -6.29 6.06 10.55
N ARG A 90 -5.74 5.75 11.71
CA ARG A 90 -4.31 5.86 12.01
C ARG A 90 -3.83 4.53 12.55
N LEU A 91 -2.98 3.85 11.79
CA LEU A 91 -2.35 2.60 12.18
C LEU A 91 -0.92 2.91 12.64
N PRO A 92 -0.53 2.60 13.89
CA PRO A 92 0.88 2.68 14.29
C PRO A 92 1.76 1.88 13.33
N ALA A 93 2.85 2.47 12.86
CA ALA A 93 3.69 1.89 11.80
C ALA A 93 4.32 0.54 12.16
N THR A 94 4.29 0.15 13.44
CA THR A 94 4.79 -1.14 13.94
C THR A 94 3.69 -2.19 14.14
N GLN A 95 2.41 -1.84 13.89
CA GLN A 95 1.28 -2.72 14.17
C GLN A 95 0.69 -3.36 12.90
N GLY A 96 0.17 -4.55 13.08
CA GLY A 96 -0.49 -5.29 12.01
C GLY A 96 0.47 -5.80 10.93
N ILE A 97 -0.08 -6.52 9.95
CA ILE A 97 0.67 -7.00 8.78
C ILE A 97 1.16 -5.82 7.95
N THR A 98 0.32 -4.79 7.77
CA THR A 98 0.68 -3.57 7.03
C THR A 98 1.89 -2.86 7.64
N GLY A 99 1.92 -2.71 8.98
CA GLY A 99 3.07 -2.12 9.68
C GLY A 99 4.33 -2.98 9.59
N MET A 100 4.19 -4.31 9.66
CA MET A 100 5.30 -5.24 9.46
C MET A 100 5.93 -5.10 8.07
N VAL A 101 5.10 -5.00 7.02
CA VAL A 101 5.57 -4.80 5.64
C VAL A 101 6.23 -3.44 5.48
N PHE A 102 5.69 -2.40 6.09
CA PHE A 102 6.27 -1.06 6.06
C PHE A 102 7.67 -1.03 6.69
N THR A 103 7.79 -1.57 7.90
CA THR A 103 9.06 -1.52 8.66
C THR A 103 10.09 -2.53 8.17
N GLY A 104 9.63 -3.70 7.72
CA GLY A 104 10.51 -4.79 7.24
C GLY A 104 10.92 -4.65 5.77
N GLY A 105 10.16 -3.91 4.98
CA GLY A 105 10.42 -3.73 3.55
C GLY A 105 10.21 -4.99 2.71
N LEU A 106 9.59 -6.02 3.25
CA LEU A 106 9.29 -7.29 2.59
C LEU A 106 7.79 -7.42 2.36
N ALA A 107 7.42 -7.83 1.16
CA ALA A 107 6.03 -8.08 0.83
C ALA A 107 5.47 -9.30 1.60
N ALA A 108 4.17 -9.29 1.86
CA ALA A 108 3.46 -10.37 2.54
C ALA A 108 2.26 -10.85 1.71
N CYS A 109 2.04 -12.18 1.73
CA CYS A 109 0.89 -12.85 1.15
C CYS A 109 0.32 -13.78 2.23
N GLU A 110 -0.76 -13.35 2.88
CA GLU A 110 -1.30 -14.00 4.07
C GLU A 110 -2.73 -14.49 3.82
N SER A 111 -3.05 -15.64 4.38
CA SER A 111 -4.41 -16.20 4.42
C SER A 111 -4.92 -16.29 5.87
N GLU A 112 -6.24 -16.41 6.03
CA GLU A 112 -6.89 -16.45 7.34
C GLU A 112 -6.47 -15.29 8.26
N VAL A 113 -6.26 -14.12 7.65
CA VAL A 113 -5.69 -12.91 8.29
C VAL A 113 -6.46 -12.51 9.54
N CYS A 114 -7.79 -12.67 9.54
CA CYS A 114 -8.64 -12.39 10.70
C CYS A 114 -8.29 -13.22 11.95
N PHE A 115 -7.55 -14.33 11.80
CA PHE A 115 -7.05 -15.16 12.93
C PHE A 115 -5.55 -14.98 13.18
N HIS A 116 -4.87 -14.19 12.34
CA HIS A 116 -3.45 -13.98 12.49
C HIS A 116 -3.14 -13.15 13.75
N GLN A 117 -2.18 -13.59 14.57
CA GLN A 117 -1.87 -12.95 15.86
C GLN A 117 -1.42 -11.48 15.74
N ARG A 118 -0.77 -11.12 14.63
CA ARG A 118 -0.27 -9.77 14.37
C ARG A 118 -1.30 -8.86 13.71
N GLN A 119 -2.49 -9.36 13.35
CA GLN A 119 -3.49 -8.53 12.69
C GLN A 119 -4.06 -7.49 13.65
N ASN A 120 -4.04 -6.23 13.23
CA ASN A 120 -4.81 -5.17 13.87
C ASN A 120 -6.26 -5.26 13.38
N ARG A 121 -7.17 -5.66 14.27
CA ARG A 121 -8.59 -5.89 13.96
C ARG A 121 -9.47 -4.66 14.18
N GLU A 122 -8.91 -3.50 14.46
CA GLU A 122 -9.68 -2.30 14.80
C GLU A 122 -10.52 -1.83 13.61
N LEU A 123 -9.91 -1.77 12.41
CA LEU A 123 -10.61 -1.39 11.20
C LEU A 123 -11.66 -2.43 10.83
N ASP A 124 -11.33 -3.71 10.84
CA ASP A 124 -12.24 -4.82 10.54
C ASP A 124 -13.51 -4.75 11.43
N ARG A 125 -13.32 -4.52 12.74
CA ARG A 125 -14.43 -4.35 13.69
C ARG A 125 -15.29 -3.14 13.35
N SER A 126 -14.69 -2.02 13.02
CA SER A 126 -15.41 -0.78 12.70
C SER A 126 -16.25 -0.89 11.44
N LEU A 127 -15.85 -1.76 10.52
CA LEU A 127 -16.52 -1.99 9.22
C LEU A 127 -17.39 -3.25 9.20
N SER A 128 -17.39 -4.04 10.29
CA SER A 128 -18.11 -5.31 10.39
C SER A 128 -17.73 -6.31 9.28
N VAL A 129 -16.42 -6.38 9.00
CA VAL A 129 -15.82 -7.30 8.02
C VAL A 129 -14.72 -8.14 8.67
N LEU A 130 -14.34 -9.22 8.02
CA LEU A 130 -13.16 -10.02 8.33
C LEU A 130 -12.22 -9.92 7.13
N THR A 131 -11.00 -9.47 7.35
CA THR A 131 -9.95 -9.62 6.35
C THR A 131 -9.55 -11.08 6.28
N TRP A 132 -9.95 -11.78 5.21
CA TRP A 132 -9.69 -13.22 5.04
C TRP A 132 -8.33 -13.49 4.42
N ALA A 133 -8.05 -12.89 3.26
CA ALA A 133 -6.75 -12.97 2.61
C ALA A 133 -6.22 -11.56 2.33
N MET A 134 -4.91 -11.40 2.40
CA MET A 134 -4.25 -10.10 2.24
C MET A 134 -2.94 -10.24 1.48
N LEU A 135 -2.76 -9.38 0.49
CA LEU A 135 -1.45 -9.00 -0.01
C LEU A 135 -1.09 -7.64 0.55
N ALA A 136 0.16 -7.49 0.96
CA ALA A 136 0.71 -6.21 1.36
C ALA A 136 2.08 -6.05 0.72
N VAL A 137 2.29 -4.98 -0.03
CA VAL A 137 3.56 -4.72 -0.72
C VAL A 137 4.11 -3.37 -0.33
N PRO A 138 5.43 -3.25 -0.07
CA PRO A 138 6.04 -1.97 0.26
C PRO A 138 5.94 -1.02 -0.92
N PHE A 139 5.65 0.23 -0.64
CA PHE A 139 5.48 1.28 -1.63
C PHE A 139 6.60 2.30 -1.51
N LYS A 140 7.45 2.37 -2.57
CA LYS A 140 8.68 3.19 -2.58
C LYS A 140 8.56 4.35 -3.56
N PHE A 141 8.95 5.54 -3.11
CA PHE A 141 9.19 6.71 -3.94
C PHE A 141 10.13 7.69 -3.21
N ALA A 142 10.76 8.59 -3.95
CA ALA A 142 11.81 9.49 -3.45
C ALA A 142 12.95 8.75 -2.71
N GLY A 143 13.28 7.52 -3.17
CA GLY A 143 14.37 6.71 -2.64
C GLY A 143 14.05 5.85 -1.42
N GLU A 144 12.88 6.00 -0.78
CA GLU A 144 12.54 5.33 0.47
C GLU A 144 11.17 4.63 0.42
N ILE A 145 10.94 3.70 1.38
CA ILE A 145 9.60 3.16 1.62
C ILE A 145 8.78 4.26 2.27
N ARG A 146 7.73 4.71 1.58
CA ARG A 146 6.84 5.78 2.04
C ARG A 146 5.43 5.27 2.37
N GLY A 147 5.19 3.98 2.21
CA GLY A 147 3.90 3.38 2.52
C GLY A 147 3.80 1.92 2.13
N VAL A 148 2.56 1.44 2.10
CA VAL A 148 2.19 0.06 1.73
C VAL A 148 0.97 0.10 0.84
N ILE A 149 0.94 -0.73 -0.20
CA ILE A 149 -0.27 -1.02 -0.95
C ILE A 149 -0.78 -2.37 -0.50
N THR A 150 -2.06 -2.43 -0.12
CA THR A 150 -2.72 -3.66 0.31
C THR A 150 -3.82 -4.05 -0.67
N ALA A 151 -4.01 -5.35 -0.87
CA ALA A 151 -5.16 -5.96 -1.52
C ALA A 151 -5.77 -6.99 -0.58
N VAL A 152 -7.09 -7.00 -0.44
CA VAL A 152 -7.78 -7.88 0.51
C VAL A 152 -8.92 -8.64 -0.15
N ARG A 153 -9.20 -9.82 0.40
CA ARG A 153 -10.45 -10.54 0.23
C ARG A 153 -11.16 -10.56 1.57
N LEU A 154 -12.41 -10.18 1.56
CA LEU A 154 -13.19 -9.90 2.74
C LEU A 154 -14.31 -10.91 2.92
N ILE A 155 -14.68 -11.14 4.17
CA ILE A 155 -15.92 -11.82 4.55
C ILE A 155 -16.73 -10.79 5.33
N ARG A 156 -17.95 -10.49 4.87
CA ARG A 156 -18.85 -9.60 5.61
C ARG A 156 -19.52 -10.39 6.73
N LEU A 157 -19.61 -9.82 7.93
CA LEU A 157 -20.22 -10.54 9.07
C LEU A 157 -21.67 -10.94 8.83
N HIS A 158 -22.43 -10.18 8.03
CA HIS A 158 -23.81 -10.52 7.69
C HIS A 158 -23.92 -11.73 6.73
N ASP A 159 -22.85 -12.12 6.05
CA ASP A 159 -22.81 -13.32 5.22
C ASP A 159 -22.54 -14.60 6.05
N LEU A 160 -22.29 -14.45 7.36
CA LEU A 160 -22.07 -15.54 8.29
C LEU A 160 -23.28 -15.72 9.21
N PRO A 161 -24.32 -16.49 8.81
CA PRO A 161 -25.52 -16.65 9.60
C PRO A 161 -25.19 -17.28 10.97
N GLY A 162 -25.84 -16.74 12.02
CA GLY A 162 -25.66 -17.21 13.39
C GLY A 162 -24.48 -16.58 14.14
N LEU A 163 -23.63 -15.77 13.49
CA LEU A 163 -22.58 -15.04 14.17
C LEU A 163 -23.05 -13.61 14.53
N SER A 164 -23.10 -13.33 15.81
CA SER A 164 -23.42 -12.00 16.36
C SER A 164 -22.17 -11.19 16.75
N ARG A 165 -20.98 -11.81 16.70
CA ARG A 165 -19.69 -11.22 17.03
C ARG A 165 -18.61 -11.67 16.06
N MET A 166 -17.47 -10.99 16.09
CA MET A 166 -16.27 -11.42 15.35
C MET A 166 -15.83 -12.81 15.82
N PRO A 167 -15.67 -13.79 14.91
CA PRO A 167 -15.19 -15.12 15.27
C PRO A 167 -13.72 -15.05 15.73
N GLU A 168 -13.36 -15.94 16.67
CA GLU A 168 -12.00 -16.07 17.16
C GLU A 168 -11.24 -17.19 16.45
N SER A 169 -11.95 -18.10 15.81
CA SER A 169 -11.39 -19.22 15.06
C SER A 169 -12.29 -19.64 13.90
N ARG A 170 -11.71 -20.37 12.95
CA ARG A 170 -12.44 -20.94 11.83
C ARG A 170 -13.53 -21.94 12.27
N ALA A 171 -13.36 -22.60 13.40
CA ALA A 171 -14.33 -23.55 13.93
C ALA A 171 -15.70 -22.90 14.28
N GLU A 172 -15.73 -21.57 14.41
CA GLU A 172 -16.96 -20.81 14.64
C GLU A 172 -17.73 -20.49 13.35
N PHE A 173 -17.15 -20.74 12.17
CA PHE A 173 -17.84 -20.54 10.89
C PHE A 173 -18.91 -21.61 10.69
N PRO A 174 -20.01 -21.27 9.98
CA PRO A 174 -20.99 -22.27 9.59
C PRO A 174 -20.33 -23.44 8.86
N PRO A 175 -20.72 -24.69 9.10
CA PRO A 175 -20.08 -25.89 8.50
C PRO A 175 -20.05 -25.88 6.97
N ASP A 176 -21.07 -25.29 6.36
CA ASP A 176 -21.23 -25.23 4.90
C ASP A 176 -20.64 -23.94 4.27
N TYR A 177 -20.02 -23.08 5.08
CA TYR A 177 -19.45 -21.84 4.59
C TYR A 177 -18.08 -22.06 3.92
N THR A 178 -17.99 -21.67 2.66
CA THR A 178 -16.74 -21.70 1.89
C THR A 178 -16.14 -20.28 1.83
N PRO A 179 -15.02 -20.03 2.51
CA PRO A 179 -14.36 -18.75 2.45
C PRO A 179 -13.83 -18.41 1.04
N PRO A 180 -13.57 -17.13 0.74
CA PRO A 180 -12.88 -16.75 -0.50
C PRO A 180 -11.54 -17.46 -0.65
N PRO A 181 -11.06 -17.68 -1.89
CA PRO A 181 -9.73 -18.26 -2.10
C PRO A 181 -8.64 -17.34 -1.56
N SER A 182 -7.48 -17.89 -1.23
CA SER A 182 -6.29 -17.11 -0.89
C SER A 182 -5.67 -16.50 -2.15
N PHE A 183 -4.87 -15.44 -1.98
CA PHE A 183 -4.02 -14.94 -3.05
C PHE A 183 -2.88 -15.91 -3.34
N SER A 184 -2.36 -15.88 -4.57
CA SER A 184 -1.22 -16.65 -5.00
C SER A 184 0.08 -15.82 -4.98
N ILE A 185 1.21 -16.51 -5.09
CA ILE A 185 2.52 -15.85 -5.28
C ILE A 185 2.56 -15.06 -6.61
N ALA A 186 1.84 -15.51 -7.63
CA ALA A 186 1.73 -14.77 -8.89
C ALA A 186 0.98 -13.44 -8.69
N ASP A 187 -0.08 -13.43 -7.87
CA ASP A 187 -0.79 -12.21 -7.50
C ASP A 187 0.12 -11.25 -6.72
N LEU A 188 0.94 -11.78 -5.81
CA LEU A 188 1.92 -10.99 -5.07
C LEU A 188 2.91 -10.31 -6.02
N HIS A 189 3.51 -11.05 -6.95
CA HIS A 189 4.46 -10.49 -7.92
C HIS A 189 3.80 -9.45 -8.84
N ALA A 190 2.53 -9.64 -9.22
CA ALA A 190 1.78 -8.66 -9.98
C ALA A 190 1.60 -7.35 -9.19
N MET A 191 1.28 -7.45 -7.90
CA MET A 191 1.16 -6.29 -7.02
C MET A 191 2.49 -5.58 -6.76
N GLU A 192 3.58 -6.32 -6.57
CA GLU A 192 4.93 -5.76 -6.43
C GLU A 192 5.33 -4.98 -7.69
N THR A 193 5.07 -5.55 -8.87
CA THR A 193 5.33 -4.90 -10.17
C THR A 193 4.53 -3.61 -10.29
N SER A 194 3.27 -3.62 -9.90
CA SER A 194 2.39 -2.46 -9.93
C SER A 194 2.83 -1.39 -8.95
N ALA A 195 3.19 -1.76 -7.71
CA ALA A 195 3.70 -0.84 -6.71
C ALA A 195 4.99 -0.14 -7.20
N ALA A 196 5.90 -0.90 -7.81
CA ALA A 196 7.11 -0.35 -8.39
C ALA A 196 6.83 0.61 -9.56
N ALA A 197 5.86 0.29 -10.42
CA ALA A 197 5.46 1.17 -11.53
C ALA A 197 4.84 2.48 -11.01
N VAL A 198 3.96 2.39 -10.01
CA VAL A 198 3.34 3.56 -9.36
C VAL A 198 4.41 4.43 -8.68
N GLY A 199 5.37 3.83 -7.99
CA GLY A 199 6.49 4.55 -7.39
C GLY A 199 7.28 5.35 -8.42
N ARG A 200 7.59 4.75 -9.58
CA ARG A 200 8.28 5.46 -10.69
C ARG A 200 7.43 6.62 -11.25
N LEU A 201 6.12 6.46 -11.37
CA LEU A 201 5.24 7.56 -11.81
C LEU A 201 5.27 8.74 -10.83
N ILE A 202 5.27 8.46 -9.53
CA ILE A 202 5.40 9.49 -8.50
C ILE A 202 6.79 10.14 -8.58
N ASP A 203 7.86 9.35 -8.71
CA ASP A 203 9.22 9.87 -8.85
C ASP A 203 9.36 10.77 -10.06
N HIS A 204 8.72 10.44 -11.18
CA HIS A 204 8.68 11.30 -12.35
C HIS A 204 7.96 12.63 -12.06
N ARG A 205 6.80 12.59 -11.41
CA ARG A 205 6.06 13.78 -10.99
C ARG A 205 6.88 14.65 -10.03
N LEU A 206 7.50 14.05 -9.01
CA LEU A 206 8.38 14.76 -8.09
C LEU A 206 9.57 15.42 -8.79
N THR A 207 10.10 14.76 -9.83
CA THR A 207 11.18 15.33 -10.65
C THR A 207 10.70 16.52 -11.44
N ALA A 208 9.55 16.45 -12.08
CA ALA A 208 8.94 17.58 -12.81
C ALA A 208 8.69 18.78 -11.89
N TRP A 209 8.15 18.56 -10.70
CA TRP A 209 8.00 19.62 -9.68
C TRP A 209 9.34 20.19 -9.23
N ALA A 210 10.35 19.35 -8.98
CA ALA A 210 11.69 19.83 -8.59
C ALA A 210 12.37 20.68 -9.65
N LEU A 211 12.08 20.42 -10.92
CA LEU A 211 12.58 21.19 -12.07
C LEU A 211 11.70 22.39 -12.42
N GLY A 212 10.50 22.50 -11.85
CA GLY A 212 9.53 23.56 -12.18
C GLY A 212 8.91 23.41 -13.57
N THR A 213 8.77 22.18 -14.06
CA THR A 213 8.25 21.87 -15.41
C THR A 213 6.78 21.42 -15.39
N GLU A 214 6.15 21.26 -14.24
CA GLU A 214 4.70 21.08 -14.10
C GLU A 214 4.02 22.43 -13.89
N GLU A 215 2.99 22.69 -14.70
CA GLU A 215 2.03 23.76 -14.54
C GLU A 215 0.90 23.36 -13.56
#